data_f937f8d7e04dab4a7082d5eae2de5db6
#
_entry.id   f937f8d7e04dab4a7082d5eae2de5db6
#
_cell.length_a   1.000
_cell.length_b   1.000
_cell.length_c   1.000
_cell.angle_alpha   90.00
_cell.angle_beta   90.00
_cell.angle_gamma   90.00
#
_symmetry.space_group_name_H-M   'P 1'
#
loop_
_entity.id
_entity.type
_entity.pdbx_description
1 polymer ?
#
loop_
_entity_poly.entity_id
_entity_poly.type
_entity_poly.pdbx_seq_one_letter_code
_entity_poly.pdbx_strand_id
1 'polypeptide(L)'
;DIGWNYLQSVLPNAIVINYGDNDTFPLWFNQEVDGVRPDVRIMNTSYLGAEWYIDELKTKANDAPGIPFTLPRSKYTYTNDMLPIENIVDRPLELKEAIDFIRNEDPRTKLVLSNGSKIDYLPSNRFALPVNKDNAIASGIVKEADRDLMVDTIYMELPKRAIDKSEMMLLDMLAHFDWKRPIHFTQVYTLQSLGLLDYLQFDGYTYRLVPIYTPCRNVQEIGRVDPDYVTPLLTETFRYGNLSDPRTYADHTIQHTLSASKARESFARAAKEYVFRGDSTQAIRLLDMGL
;
A
#
# COMPACT_ATOMS: atom_id res chain seq x y z
N ASP A 1 -21.09 -2.44 0.66
CA ASP A 1 -20.42 -3.53 -0.08
C ASP A 1 -18.97 -3.18 -0.44
N ILE A 2 -18.68 -1.98 -1.01
CA ILE A 2 -17.32 -1.61 -1.44
C ILE A 2 -16.33 -1.63 -0.25
N GLY A 3 -16.64 -0.95 0.84
CA GLY A 3 -15.80 -0.96 2.04
C GLY A 3 -15.63 -2.36 2.62
N TRP A 4 -16.69 -3.17 2.59
CA TRP A 4 -16.63 -4.59 2.95
C TRP A 4 -15.60 -5.34 2.10
N ASN A 5 -15.68 -5.23 0.77
CA ASN A 5 -14.80 -5.95 -0.15
C ASN A 5 -13.33 -5.54 0.04
N TYR A 6 -13.07 -4.24 0.22
CA TYR A 6 -11.73 -3.76 0.59
C TYR A 6 -11.21 -4.41 1.88
N LEU A 7 -12.02 -4.39 2.95
CA LEU A 7 -11.61 -4.93 4.25
C LEU A 7 -11.44 -6.46 4.24
N GLN A 8 -12.22 -7.17 3.41
CA GLN A 8 -12.06 -8.61 3.24
C GLN A 8 -10.87 -8.99 2.33
N SER A 9 -10.39 -8.06 1.50
CA SER A 9 -9.21 -8.28 0.65
C SER A 9 -7.90 -8.31 1.43
N VAL A 10 -7.88 -7.82 2.67
CA VAL A 10 -6.63 -7.61 3.40
C VAL A 10 -6.39 -8.67 4.48
N LEU A 11 -5.12 -8.97 4.70
CA LEU A 11 -4.70 -9.91 5.74
C LEU A 11 -5.02 -9.40 7.15
N PRO A 12 -5.04 -10.29 8.16
CA PRO A 12 -5.22 -9.89 9.57
C PRO A 12 -4.19 -8.85 10.02
N ASN A 13 -4.63 -7.90 10.88
CA ASN A 13 -3.80 -6.83 11.43
C ASN A 13 -3.15 -5.90 10.39
N ALA A 14 -3.64 -5.88 9.16
CA ALA A 14 -3.04 -5.10 8.08
C ALA A 14 -3.07 -3.59 8.33
N ILE A 15 -2.15 -2.90 7.65
CA ILE A 15 -2.22 -1.47 7.40
C ILE A 15 -2.80 -1.31 5.99
N VAL A 16 -3.90 -0.59 5.85
CA VAL A 16 -4.52 -0.28 4.56
C VAL A 16 -4.23 1.18 4.21
N ILE A 17 -3.47 1.36 3.15
CA ILE A 17 -3.10 2.68 2.64
C ILE A 17 -4.03 3.02 1.49
N ASN A 18 -4.76 4.10 1.62
CA ASN A 18 -5.71 4.59 0.63
C ASN A 18 -5.46 6.07 0.30
N TYR A 19 -6.19 6.58 -0.68
CA TYR A 19 -6.08 7.96 -1.13
C TYR A 19 -7.47 8.53 -1.45
N GLY A 20 -7.79 9.67 -0.80
CA GLY A 20 -9.04 10.40 -1.05
C GLY A 20 -10.26 9.80 -0.35
N ASP A 21 -11.37 10.50 -0.47
CA ASP A 21 -12.58 10.27 0.31
C ASP A 21 -13.35 9.02 -0.15
N ASN A 22 -13.35 8.76 -1.46
CA ASN A 22 -14.12 7.66 -2.06
C ASN A 22 -13.69 6.29 -1.56
N ASP A 23 -12.39 6.10 -1.26
CA ASP A 23 -11.89 4.87 -0.66
C ASP A 23 -12.05 4.90 0.87
N THR A 24 -11.81 6.05 1.50
CA THR A 24 -11.72 6.18 2.95
C THR A 24 -13.06 6.04 3.65
N PHE A 25 -14.08 6.78 3.21
CA PHE A 25 -15.36 6.80 3.92
C PHE A 25 -16.09 5.46 3.92
N PRO A 26 -16.12 4.67 2.83
CA PRO A 26 -16.66 3.33 2.88
C PRO A 26 -15.91 2.39 3.84
N LEU A 27 -14.58 2.54 3.96
CA LEU A 27 -13.77 1.77 4.90
C LEU A 27 -14.10 2.14 6.35
N TRP A 28 -14.08 3.42 6.68
CA TRP A 28 -14.42 3.91 8.01
C TRP A 28 -15.86 3.56 8.40
N PHE A 29 -16.83 3.71 7.49
CA PHE A 29 -18.21 3.33 7.77
C PHE A 29 -18.32 1.86 8.18
N ASN A 30 -17.69 0.96 7.44
CA ASN A 30 -17.72 -0.47 7.78
C ASN A 30 -17.01 -0.78 9.09
N GLN A 31 -15.93 -0.06 9.44
CA GLN A 31 -15.24 -0.28 10.72
C GLN A 31 -16.00 0.32 11.90
N GLU A 32 -16.40 1.58 11.81
CA GLU A 32 -16.94 2.32 12.95
C GLU A 32 -18.44 2.07 13.19
N VAL A 33 -19.20 1.76 12.14
CA VAL A 33 -20.65 1.53 12.24
C VAL A 33 -20.98 0.04 12.26
N ASP A 34 -20.36 -0.73 11.35
CA ASP A 34 -20.68 -2.14 11.20
C ASP A 34 -19.74 -3.07 12.01
N GLY A 35 -18.68 -2.53 12.64
CA GLY A 35 -17.71 -3.31 13.42
C GLY A 35 -16.87 -4.28 12.60
N VAL A 36 -16.70 -4.04 11.29
CA VAL A 36 -16.00 -4.94 10.37
C VAL A 36 -14.50 -4.71 10.42
N ARG A 37 -13.73 -5.75 10.71
CA ARG A 37 -12.27 -5.74 10.72
C ARG A 37 -11.65 -4.62 11.56
N PRO A 38 -11.98 -4.54 12.86
CA PRO A 38 -11.40 -3.56 13.79
C PRO A 38 -9.89 -3.75 14.01
N ASP A 39 -9.35 -4.89 13.57
CA ASP A 39 -7.92 -5.24 13.57
C ASP A 39 -7.10 -4.50 12.52
N VAL A 40 -7.76 -3.92 11.51
CA VAL A 40 -7.11 -3.25 10.36
C VAL A 40 -6.93 -1.76 10.63
N ARG A 41 -5.72 -1.23 10.40
CA ARG A 41 -5.46 0.21 10.51
C ARG A 41 -5.58 0.88 9.14
N ILE A 42 -6.54 1.75 8.97
CA ILE A 42 -6.74 2.54 7.74
C ILE A 42 -5.89 3.81 7.83
N MET A 43 -5.17 4.12 6.74
CA MET A 43 -4.35 5.32 6.61
C MET A 43 -4.61 6.00 5.27
N ASN A 44 -5.22 7.19 5.31
CA ASN A 44 -5.43 8.04 4.13
C ASN A 44 -4.22 8.93 3.88
N THR A 45 -3.53 8.71 2.77
CA THR A 45 -2.32 9.48 2.43
C THR A 45 -2.62 10.95 2.15
N SER A 46 -3.84 11.31 1.70
CA SER A 46 -4.23 12.72 1.51
C SER A 46 -4.21 13.53 2.81
N TYR A 47 -4.39 12.87 3.96
CA TYR A 47 -4.41 13.52 5.27
C TYR A 47 -3.05 13.53 5.98
N LEU A 48 -2.03 12.83 5.46
CA LEU A 48 -0.67 12.82 6.03
C LEU A 48 0.04 14.19 5.92
N GLY A 49 -0.51 15.13 5.18
CA GLY A 49 -0.08 16.54 5.25
C GLY A 49 -0.41 17.22 6.58
N ALA A 50 -1.39 16.69 7.34
CA ALA A 50 -1.85 17.27 8.60
C ALA A 50 -1.17 16.61 9.80
N GLU A 51 -0.56 17.42 10.66
CA GLU A 51 0.17 16.95 11.85
C GLU A 51 -0.70 16.15 12.82
N TRP A 52 -1.93 16.61 13.05
CA TRP A 52 -2.87 15.97 13.95
C TRP A 52 -3.20 14.53 13.50
N TYR A 53 -3.29 14.30 12.19
CA TYR A 53 -3.58 12.99 11.65
C TYR A 53 -2.40 12.02 11.81
N ILE A 54 -1.17 12.51 11.61
CA ILE A 54 0.04 11.73 11.88
C ILE A 54 0.10 11.35 13.38
N ASP A 55 -0.19 12.30 14.28
CA ASP A 55 -0.21 12.05 15.73
C ASP A 55 -1.28 11.00 16.10
N GLU A 56 -2.47 11.08 15.51
CA GLU A 56 -3.54 10.09 15.69
C GLU A 56 -3.11 8.71 15.21
N LEU A 57 -2.50 8.62 14.03
CA LEU A 57 -2.06 7.34 13.47
C LEU A 57 -0.99 6.62 14.32
N LYS A 58 -0.24 7.33 15.15
CA LYS A 58 0.72 6.74 16.10
C LYS A 58 0.04 6.00 17.25
N THR A 59 -1.23 6.25 17.48
CA THR A 59 -2.00 5.64 18.57
C THR A 59 -2.79 4.43 18.11
N LYS A 60 -3.16 3.56 19.05
CA LYS A 60 -4.07 2.45 18.79
C LYS A 60 -5.46 2.99 18.44
N ALA A 61 -6.12 2.41 17.41
CA ALA A 61 -7.52 2.65 17.10
C ALA A 61 -8.24 1.31 16.96
N ASN A 62 -9.39 1.17 17.60
CA ASN A 62 -10.09 -0.10 17.74
C ASN A 62 -9.15 -1.20 18.25
N ASP A 63 -9.01 -2.32 17.53
CA ASP A 63 -8.05 -3.38 17.87
C ASP A 63 -6.71 -3.22 17.14
N ALA A 64 -6.62 -2.28 16.20
CA ALA A 64 -5.43 -2.07 15.38
C ALA A 64 -4.35 -1.27 16.13
N PRO A 65 -3.10 -1.75 16.23
CA PRO A 65 -1.98 -0.97 16.74
C PRO A 65 -1.72 0.28 15.90
N GLY A 66 -1.08 1.29 16.51
CA GLY A 66 -0.63 2.48 15.78
C GLY A 66 0.32 2.14 14.62
N ILE A 67 0.45 3.07 13.69
CA ILE A 67 1.44 3.00 12.61
C ILE A 67 2.84 3.21 13.19
N PRO A 68 3.87 2.46 12.77
CA PRO A 68 5.22 2.54 13.34
C PRO A 68 6.00 3.76 12.84
N PHE A 69 5.41 4.95 12.93
CA PHE A 69 6.10 6.20 12.67
C PHE A 69 7.10 6.52 13.78
N THR A 70 8.33 6.83 13.43
CA THR A 70 9.42 7.08 14.38
C THR A 70 9.94 8.50 14.37
N LEU A 71 9.64 9.27 13.32
CA LEU A 71 10.03 10.67 13.24
C LEU A 71 9.36 11.48 14.36
N PRO A 72 10.12 12.36 15.06
CA PRO A 72 9.56 13.27 16.05
C PRO A 72 8.69 14.34 15.38
N ARG A 73 7.77 14.92 16.14
CA ARG A 73 6.80 15.91 15.62
C ARG A 73 7.48 17.09 14.94
N SER A 74 8.65 17.52 15.40
CA SER A 74 9.44 18.59 14.79
C SER A 74 9.78 18.36 13.31
N LYS A 75 9.76 17.11 12.84
CA LYS A 75 10.09 16.75 11.45
C LYS A 75 8.91 16.78 10.49
N TYR A 76 7.68 16.84 10.98
CA TYR A 76 6.48 16.89 10.13
C TYR A 76 5.53 18.07 10.44
N THR A 77 6.06 19.11 11.10
CA THR A 77 5.37 20.39 11.28
C THR A 77 5.34 21.21 9.99
N TYR A 78 4.61 22.34 9.98
CA TYR A 78 4.34 23.19 8.81
C TYR A 78 5.57 23.62 8.00
N THR A 79 6.75 23.60 8.59
CA THR A 79 7.99 24.03 7.90
C THR A 79 8.61 22.97 7.01
N ASN A 80 8.10 21.73 7.07
CA ASN A 80 8.67 20.56 6.39
C ASN A 80 7.67 19.88 5.44
N ASP A 81 6.97 20.67 4.63
CA ASP A 81 6.00 20.13 3.67
C ASP A 81 6.65 19.45 2.46
N MET A 82 7.87 19.87 2.13
CA MET A 82 8.66 19.31 1.02
C MET A 82 10.10 19.08 1.46
N LEU A 83 10.64 17.88 1.18
CA LEU A 83 12.04 17.53 1.38
C LEU A 83 12.76 17.40 0.04
N PRO A 84 13.77 18.23 -0.24
CA PRO A 84 14.65 18.05 -1.39
C PRO A 84 15.37 16.71 -1.33
N ILE A 85 15.77 16.18 -2.48
CA ILE A 85 16.64 15.02 -2.60
C ILE A 85 17.98 15.49 -3.13
N GLU A 86 19.03 15.31 -2.32
CA GLU A 86 20.42 15.63 -2.69
C GLU A 86 21.19 14.31 -2.77
N ASN A 87 21.57 13.90 -3.97
CA ASN A 87 22.27 12.64 -4.18
C ASN A 87 23.76 12.78 -3.79
N ILE A 88 24.02 12.82 -2.48
CA ILE A 88 25.38 12.94 -1.92
C ILE A 88 26.04 11.58 -1.67
N VAL A 89 25.29 10.49 -1.86
CA VAL A 89 25.76 9.12 -1.66
C VAL A 89 25.56 8.32 -2.96
N ASP A 90 26.64 7.67 -3.44
CA ASP A 90 26.62 6.90 -4.69
C ASP A 90 26.37 5.39 -4.47
N ARG A 91 25.50 5.05 -3.53
CA ARG A 91 24.98 3.69 -3.30
C ARG A 91 23.53 3.76 -2.87
N PRO A 92 22.72 2.70 -3.03
CA PRO A 92 21.47 2.61 -2.31
C PRO A 92 21.72 2.69 -0.80
N LEU A 93 20.97 3.57 -0.11
CA LEU A 93 21.00 3.66 1.35
C LEU A 93 19.98 2.69 1.93
N GLU A 94 20.31 2.03 3.03
CA GLU A 94 19.27 1.40 3.81
C GLU A 94 18.23 2.46 4.20
N LEU A 95 16.94 2.14 4.02
CA LEU A 95 15.86 3.12 4.23
C LEU A 95 15.90 3.69 5.66
N LYS A 96 16.27 2.87 6.64
CA LYS A 96 16.46 3.30 8.02
C LYS A 96 17.57 4.31 8.18
N GLU A 97 18.71 4.14 7.47
CA GLU A 97 19.80 5.13 7.47
C GLU A 97 19.33 6.51 6.98
N ALA A 98 18.47 6.51 5.94
CA ALA A 98 17.94 7.76 5.40
C ALA A 98 16.98 8.45 6.39
N ILE A 99 16.13 7.70 7.09
CA ILE A 99 15.24 8.24 8.13
C ILE A 99 16.04 8.75 9.34
N ASP A 100 17.08 8.03 9.76
CA ASP A 100 17.97 8.47 10.84
C ASP A 100 18.73 9.74 10.44
N PHE A 101 19.09 9.91 9.16
CA PHE A 101 19.68 11.14 8.65
C PHE A 101 18.72 12.34 8.76
N ILE A 102 17.46 12.19 8.37
CA ILE A 102 16.42 13.23 8.54
C ILE A 102 16.24 13.57 10.02
N ARG A 103 16.21 12.56 10.89
CA ARG A 103 16.04 12.72 12.35
C ARG A 103 17.19 13.49 12.99
N ASN A 104 18.39 13.41 12.43
CA ASN A 104 19.57 14.03 12.99
C ASN A 104 19.49 15.57 12.96
N GLU A 105 19.76 16.22 14.10
CA GLU A 105 19.73 17.69 14.24
C GLU A 105 21.10 18.33 14.06
N ASP A 106 22.15 17.57 13.73
CA ASP A 106 23.47 18.14 13.44
C ASP A 106 23.36 19.10 12.25
N PRO A 107 23.82 20.35 12.39
CA PRO A 107 23.80 21.34 11.30
C PRO A 107 24.47 20.88 9.99
N ARG A 108 25.34 19.89 10.06
CA ARG A 108 26.03 19.30 8.89
C ARG A 108 25.11 18.39 8.07
N THR A 109 24.00 17.93 8.65
CA THR A 109 22.96 17.11 7.98
C THR A 109 21.84 17.97 7.41
N LYS A 110 22.02 19.28 7.33
CA LYS A 110 21.00 20.22 6.83
C LYS A 110 21.47 20.88 5.53
N LEU A 111 20.53 21.10 4.63
CA LEU A 111 20.75 21.90 3.43
C LEU A 111 20.59 23.38 3.78
N VAL A 112 21.58 24.19 3.40
CA VAL A 112 21.54 25.63 3.62
C VAL A 112 20.95 26.30 2.37
N LEU A 113 19.82 26.96 2.53
CA LEU A 113 19.18 27.73 1.46
C LEU A 113 19.83 29.09 1.24
N SER A 114 19.58 29.74 0.11
CA SER A 114 20.13 31.06 -0.26
C SER A 114 19.82 32.17 0.75
N ASN A 115 18.72 32.04 1.49
CA ASN A 115 18.34 32.96 2.57
C ASN A 115 19.03 32.64 3.93
N GLY A 116 19.90 31.64 3.97
CA GLY A 116 20.59 31.19 5.18
C GLY A 116 19.79 30.24 6.09
N SER A 117 18.53 29.93 5.77
CA SER A 117 17.77 28.94 6.52
C SER A 117 18.29 27.53 6.26
N LYS A 118 18.11 26.64 7.25
CA LYS A 118 18.51 25.24 7.18
C LYS A 118 17.26 24.37 7.13
N ILE A 119 17.26 23.43 6.19
CA ILE A 119 16.16 22.48 6.02
C ILE A 119 16.67 21.05 6.01
N ASP A 120 15.79 20.10 6.35
CA ASP A 120 16.05 18.67 6.17
C ASP A 120 16.04 18.31 4.67
N TYR A 121 16.74 17.24 4.30
CA TYR A 121 16.75 16.71 2.94
C TYR A 121 17.00 15.21 2.96
N LEU A 122 16.67 14.53 1.86
CA LEU A 122 17.04 13.12 1.65
C LEU A 122 18.42 13.05 1.00
N PRO A 123 19.36 12.23 1.56
CA PRO A 123 20.73 12.16 1.05
C PRO A 123 20.88 11.28 -0.21
N SER A 124 19.81 10.63 -0.67
CA SER A 124 19.76 9.78 -1.87
C SER A 124 18.33 9.67 -2.38
N ASN A 125 18.17 9.35 -3.67
CA ASN A 125 16.90 8.89 -4.24
C ASN A 125 16.83 7.36 -4.37
N ARG A 126 17.89 6.62 -3.99
CA ARG A 126 17.96 5.15 -4.08
C ARG A 126 18.03 4.55 -2.68
N PHE A 127 17.12 3.61 -2.41
CA PHE A 127 17.03 2.99 -1.10
C PHE A 127 17.00 1.47 -1.18
N ALA A 128 17.47 0.84 -0.11
CA ALA A 128 17.38 -0.58 0.14
C ALA A 128 16.47 -0.82 1.35
N LEU A 129 15.45 -1.65 1.18
CA LEU A 129 14.56 -2.12 2.22
C LEU A 129 14.87 -3.59 2.49
N PRO A 130 15.54 -3.95 3.59
CA PRO A 130 15.84 -5.34 3.94
C PRO A 130 14.56 -6.14 4.16
N VAL A 131 14.59 -7.42 3.80
CA VAL A 131 13.46 -8.34 3.95
C VAL A 131 13.73 -9.30 5.09
N ASN A 132 12.85 -9.31 6.07
CA ASN A 132 12.80 -10.36 7.08
C ASN A 132 11.86 -11.46 6.60
N LYS A 133 12.43 -12.49 5.94
CA LYS A 133 11.65 -13.59 5.33
C LYS A 133 10.81 -14.34 6.35
N ASP A 134 11.35 -14.59 7.55
CA ASP A 134 10.64 -15.35 8.58
C ASP A 134 9.44 -14.56 9.10
N ASN A 135 9.59 -13.25 9.32
CA ASN A 135 8.46 -12.39 9.68
C ASN A 135 7.41 -12.31 8.56
N ALA A 136 7.84 -12.19 7.29
CA ALA A 136 6.94 -12.14 6.16
C ALA A 136 6.11 -13.42 6.00
N ILE A 137 6.69 -14.58 6.30
CA ILE A 137 5.96 -15.85 6.35
C ILE A 137 5.03 -15.90 7.57
N ALA A 138 5.56 -15.62 8.77
CA ALA A 138 4.79 -15.69 10.01
C ALA A 138 3.58 -14.76 10.04
N SER A 139 3.66 -13.61 9.37
CA SER A 139 2.55 -12.66 9.23
C SER A 139 1.59 -12.97 8.08
N GLY A 140 1.88 -14.01 7.27
CA GLY A 140 1.08 -14.39 6.10
C GLY A 140 1.27 -13.48 4.88
N ILE A 141 2.22 -12.54 4.91
CA ILE A 141 2.53 -11.69 3.74
C ILE A 141 2.93 -12.55 2.55
N VAL A 142 3.68 -13.62 2.78
CA VAL A 142 4.06 -14.62 1.78
C VAL A 142 3.73 -16.01 2.31
N LYS A 143 3.26 -16.90 1.46
CA LYS A 143 3.07 -18.31 1.80
C LYS A 143 4.43 -19.01 1.94
N GLU A 144 4.54 -20.02 2.82
CA GLU A 144 5.77 -20.81 2.97
C GLU A 144 6.21 -21.44 1.64
N ALA A 145 5.27 -21.86 0.80
CA ALA A 145 5.54 -22.43 -0.51
C ALA A 145 6.24 -21.46 -1.49
N ASP A 146 6.13 -20.15 -1.25
CA ASP A 146 6.73 -19.09 -2.07
C ASP A 146 8.03 -18.53 -1.45
N ARG A 147 8.57 -19.14 -0.39
CA ARG A 147 9.76 -18.67 0.33
C ARG A 147 10.96 -18.44 -0.60
N ASP A 148 11.19 -19.35 -1.54
CA ASP A 148 12.34 -19.29 -2.45
C ASP A 148 12.20 -18.21 -3.53
N LEU A 149 11.00 -17.64 -3.71
CA LEU A 149 10.75 -16.50 -4.61
C LEU A 149 11.08 -15.16 -3.97
N MET A 150 11.29 -15.13 -2.65
CA MET A 150 11.50 -13.89 -1.91
C MET A 150 12.92 -13.36 -2.13
N VAL A 151 13.02 -12.08 -2.42
CA VAL A 151 14.30 -11.34 -2.41
C VAL A 151 14.76 -11.09 -0.98
N ASP A 152 16.07 -10.87 -0.80
CA ASP A 152 16.64 -10.49 0.50
C ASP A 152 16.53 -8.98 0.76
N THR A 153 16.37 -8.19 -0.31
CA THR A 153 16.29 -6.73 -0.26
C THR A 153 15.45 -6.21 -1.40
N ILE A 154 14.52 -5.31 -1.11
CA ILE A 154 13.81 -4.51 -2.11
C ILE A 154 14.63 -3.26 -2.38
N TYR A 155 14.95 -3.00 -3.65
CA TYR A 155 15.58 -1.76 -4.08
C TYR A 155 14.53 -0.81 -4.63
N MET A 156 14.53 0.41 -4.11
CA MET A 156 13.60 1.49 -4.46
C MET A 156 14.38 2.64 -5.09
N GLU A 157 13.81 3.23 -6.12
CA GLU A 157 14.32 4.48 -6.69
C GLU A 157 13.18 5.49 -6.82
N LEU A 158 13.35 6.67 -6.22
CA LEU A 158 12.37 7.75 -6.31
C LEU A 158 12.61 8.54 -7.61
N PRO A 159 11.65 8.55 -8.54
CA PRO A 159 11.82 9.22 -9.84
C PRO A 159 11.58 10.74 -9.77
N LYS A 160 12.11 11.39 -8.72
CA LYS A 160 11.83 12.80 -8.44
C LYS A 160 12.99 13.50 -7.70
N ARG A 161 12.91 14.83 -7.59
CA ARG A 161 13.93 15.67 -6.92
C ARG A 161 13.52 16.14 -5.51
N ALA A 162 12.30 15.89 -5.12
CA ALA A 162 11.79 16.19 -3.79
C ALA A 162 10.64 15.26 -3.47
N ILE A 163 10.42 14.98 -2.20
CA ILE A 163 9.26 14.27 -1.68
C ILE A 163 8.41 15.21 -0.83
N ASP A 164 7.12 14.93 -0.75
CA ASP A 164 6.23 15.61 0.18
C ASP A 164 6.22 14.93 1.57
N LYS A 165 5.55 15.58 2.51
CA LYS A 165 5.41 15.08 3.89
C LYS A 165 4.76 13.69 3.94
N SER A 166 3.76 13.43 3.10
CA SER A 166 3.07 12.13 3.05
C SER A 166 4.04 11.01 2.66
N GLU A 167 4.86 11.26 1.65
CA GLU A 167 5.87 10.31 1.19
C GLU A 167 6.98 10.10 2.23
N MET A 168 7.40 11.17 2.91
CA MET A 168 8.35 11.06 4.02
C MET A 168 7.82 10.15 5.14
N MET A 169 6.55 10.31 5.52
CA MET A 169 5.94 9.47 6.54
C MET A 169 5.77 8.02 6.08
N LEU A 170 5.46 7.79 4.80
CA LEU A 170 5.44 6.44 4.24
C LEU A 170 6.82 5.78 4.26
N LEU A 171 7.88 6.51 3.94
CA LEU A 171 9.25 6.00 4.04
C LEU A 171 9.63 5.69 5.49
N ASP A 172 9.25 6.53 6.46
CA ASP A 172 9.46 6.27 7.90
C ASP A 172 8.74 4.99 8.34
N MET A 173 7.49 4.79 7.95
CA MET A 173 6.75 3.56 8.22
C MET A 173 7.44 2.34 7.61
N LEU A 174 7.81 2.39 6.33
CA LEU A 174 8.48 1.29 5.63
C LEU A 174 9.84 0.94 6.25
N ALA A 175 10.57 1.92 6.75
CA ALA A 175 11.85 1.71 7.44
C ALA A 175 11.70 0.89 8.74
N HIS A 176 10.49 0.82 9.33
CA HIS A 176 10.28 0.29 10.68
C HIS A 176 9.18 -0.78 10.80
N PHE A 177 8.57 -1.24 9.70
CA PHE A 177 7.48 -2.23 9.81
C PHE A 177 7.94 -3.68 9.98
N ASP A 178 9.21 -3.98 9.66
CA ASP A 178 9.91 -5.26 9.90
C ASP A 178 9.16 -6.52 9.41
N TRP A 179 8.30 -6.37 8.38
CA TRP A 179 7.50 -7.43 7.76
C TRP A 179 6.56 -8.18 8.74
N LYS A 180 6.24 -7.58 9.89
CA LYS A 180 5.35 -8.18 10.91
C LYS A 180 3.88 -7.86 10.69
N ARG A 181 3.58 -6.78 9.98
CA ARG A 181 2.22 -6.34 9.66
C ARG A 181 2.07 -6.23 8.16
N PRO A 182 1.06 -6.88 7.54
CA PRO A 182 0.81 -6.71 6.12
C PRO A 182 0.50 -5.26 5.77
N ILE A 183 0.99 -4.80 4.62
CA ILE A 183 0.68 -3.48 4.07
C ILE A 183 -0.07 -3.71 2.77
N HIS A 184 -1.26 -3.13 2.67
CA HIS A 184 -2.11 -3.16 1.49
C HIS A 184 -2.41 -1.75 1.01
N PHE A 185 -2.55 -1.59 -0.29
CA PHE A 185 -2.89 -0.34 -0.95
C PHE A 185 -4.19 -0.50 -1.73
N THR A 186 -5.09 0.46 -1.64
CA THR A 186 -6.31 0.47 -2.47
C THR A 186 -6.03 0.97 -3.89
N GLN A 187 -4.94 1.72 -4.07
CA GLN A 187 -4.53 2.31 -5.34
C GLN A 187 -3.01 2.25 -5.50
N VAL A 188 -2.55 2.19 -6.76
CA VAL A 188 -1.13 2.04 -7.08
C VAL A 188 -0.35 3.35 -7.22
N TYR A 189 -1.02 4.49 -7.23
CA TYR A 189 -0.40 5.79 -7.44
C TYR A 189 0.74 6.09 -6.44
N THR A 190 0.48 5.88 -5.16
CA THR A 190 1.47 6.06 -4.09
C THR A 190 2.68 5.13 -4.27
N LEU A 191 2.43 3.89 -4.71
CA LEU A 191 3.47 2.90 -4.93
C LEU A 191 4.38 3.24 -6.11
N GLN A 192 3.81 3.84 -7.15
CA GLN A 192 4.59 4.33 -8.30
C GLN A 192 5.56 5.42 -7.87
N SER A 193 5.14 6.36 -7.03
CA SER A 193 6.00 7.43 -6.55
C SER A 193 7.15 6.93 -5.65
N LEU A 194 6.96 5.78 -5.00
CA LEU A 194 7.95 5.13 -4.13
C LEU A 194 8.81 4.07 -4.84
N GLY A 195 8.56 3.78 -6.13
CA GLY A 195 9.31 2.75 -6.87
C GLY A 195 9.03 1.31 -6.43
N LEU A 196 7.80 1.02 -5.97
CA LEU A 196 7.42 -0.29 -5.39
C LEU A 196 6.50 -1.13 -6.27
N LEU A 197 6.19 -0.72 -7.50
CA LEU A 197 5.23 -1.42 -8.37
C LEU A 197 5.61 -2.88 -8.67
N ASP A 198 6.90 -3.19 -8.67
CA ASP A 198 7.41 -4.53 -8.99
C ASP A 198 7.33 -5.51 -7.79
N TYR A 199 6.83 -5.07 -6.64
CA TYR A 199 6.80 -5.87 -5.41
C TYR A 199 5.38 -5.98 -4.85
N LEU A 200 4.42 -6.25 -5.72
CA LEU A 200 3.01 -6.30 -5.35
C LEU A 200 2.38 -7.65 -5.62
N GLN A 201 1.39 -7.99 -4.81
CA GLN A 201 0.41 -9.03 -5.07
C GLN A 201 -0.99 -8.41 -5.09
N PHE A 202 -1.75 -8.73 -6.12
CA PHE A 202 -3.14 -8.29 -6.25
C PHE A 202 -4.07 -9.27 -5.51
N ASP A 203 -4.77 -8.76 -4.51
CA ASP A 203 -5.65 -9.53 -3.62
C ASP A 203 -7.14 -9.16 -3.84
N GLY A 204 -7.54 -9.00 -5.09
CA GLY A 204 -8.91 -8.66 -5.48
C GLY A 204 -9.17 -7.15 -5.49
N TYR A 205 -9.42 -6.52 -4.34
CA TYR A 205 -9.68 -5.07 -4.28
C TYR A 205 -8.46 -4.26 -3.83
N THR A 206 -7.39 -4.92 -3.37
CA THR A 206 -6.18 -4.26 -2.87
C THR A 206 -4.92 -4.85 -3.49
N TYR A 207 -3.81 -4.12 -3.33
CA TYR A 207 -2.46 -4.55 -3.68
C TYR A 207 -1.65 -4.70 -2.40
N ARG A 208 -1.17 -5.90 -2.11
CA ARG A 208 -0.32 -6.20 -0.97
C ARG A 208 1.15 -6.02 -1.33
N LEU A 209 1.91 -5.34 -0.48
CA LEU A 209 3.36 -5.29 -0.58
C LEU A 209 3.94 -6.67 -0.24
N VAL A 210 4.65 -7.26 -1.17
CA VAL A 210 5.30 -8.58 -1.03
C VAL A 210 6.77 -8.51 -1.46
N PRO A 211 7.69 -9.18 -0.78
CA PRO A 211 9.10 -9.19 -1.18
C PRO A 211 9.39 -10.22 -2.29
N ILE A 212 8.53 -10.24 -3.31
CA ILE A 212 8.67 -11.09 -4.49
C ILE A 212 8.70 -10.19 -5.72
N TYR A 213 9.82 -10.23 -6.43
CA TYR A 213 10.00 -9.40 -7.62
C TYR A 213 9.10 -9.88 -8.76
N THR A 214 8.18 -9.04 -9.18
CA THR A 214 7.24 -9.25 -10.26
C THR A 214 7.22 -8.02 -11.16
N PRO A 215 8.03 -8.00 -12.25
CA PRO A 215 8.17 -6.79 -13.07
C PRO A 215 6.83 -6.31 -13.62
N CYS A 216 6.52 -5.05 -13.37
CA CYS A 216 5.35 -4.39 -13.93
C CYS A 216 5.57 -4.09 -15.41
N ARG A 217 5.04 -4.94 -16.29
CA ARG A 217 5.12 -4.76 -17.74
C ARG A 217 3.98 -3.93 -18.31
N ASN A 218 2.86 -3.90 -17.62
CA ASN A 218 1.65 -3.19 -18.03
C ASN A 218 0.95 -2.64 -16.77
N VAL A 219 0.63 -1.35 -16.78
CA VAL A 219 -0.07 -0.68 -15.68
C VAL A 219 -1.45 -1.26 -15.37
N GLN A 220 -2.05 -2.00 -16.31
CA GLN A 220 -3.31 -2.71 -16.10
C GLN A 220 -3.13 -4.08 -15.44
N GLU A 221 -1.90 -4.59 -15.32
CA GLU A 221 -1.60 -5.92 -14.78
C GLU A 221 -0.55 -5.85 -13.65
N ILE A 222 -0.63 -4.83 -12.83
CA ILE A 222 0.31 -4.62 -11.72
C ILE A 222 0.13 -5.73 -10.67
N GLY A 223 1.27 -6.30 -10.24
CA GLY A 223 1.33 -7.31 -9.19
C GLY A 223 1.00 -8.72 -9.65
N ARG A 224 1.57 -9.71 -8.97
CA ARG A 224 1.21 -11.11 -9.13
C ARG A 224 -0.20 -11.39 -8.63
N VAL A 225 -0.83 -12.43 -9.11
CA VAL A 225 -2.12 -12.92 -8.60
C VAL A 225 -1.93 -14.34 -8.07
N ASP A 226 -2.46 -14.60 -6.89
CA ASP A 226 -2.62 -15.94 -6.36
C ASP A 226 -4.10 -16.35 -6.51
N PRO A 227 -4.46 -17.15 -7.51
CA PRO A 227 -5.86 -17.49 -7.75
C PRO A 227 -6.48 -18.32 -6.61
N ASP A 228 -5.66 -19.08 -5.86
CA ASP A 228 -6.16 -19.87 -4.72
C ASP A 228 -6.55 -18.95 -3.54
N TYR A 229 -5.95 -17.76 -3.44
CA TYR A 229 -6.33 -16.74 -2.48
C TYR A 229 -7.50 -15.89 -2.97
N VAL A 230 -7.43 -15.43 -4.21
CA VAL A 230 -8.39 -14.43 -4.74
C VAL A 230 -9.75 -15.07 -5.08
N THR A 231 -9.78 -16.31 -5.60
CA THR A 231 -11.03 -16.94 -6.05
C THR A 231 -12.07 -17.09 -4.93
N PRO A 232 -11.75 -17.60 -3.73
CA PRO A 232 -12.72 -17.66 -2.62
C PRO A 232 -13.23 -16.26 -2.20
N LEU A 233 -12.35 -15.23 -2.24
CA LEU A 233 -12.80 -13.86 -1.98
C LEU A 233 -13.87 -13.42 -2.97
N LEU A 234 -13.63 -13.65 -4.27
CA LEU A 234 -14.54 -13.25 -5.35
C LEU A 234 -15.87 -14.00 -5.32
N THR A 235 -15.85 -15.32 -5.04
CA THR A 235 -17.01 -16.19 -5.22
C THR A 235 -17.83 -16.39 -3.95
N GLU A 236 -17.25 -16.19 -2.77
CA GLU A 236 -17.88 -16.56 -1.49
C GLU A 236 -17.94 -15.41 -0.49
N THR A 237 -16.98 -14.46 -0.56
CA THR A 237 -16.82 -13.45 0.49
C THR A 237 -17.29 -12.07 0.06
N PHE A 238 -16.99 -11.67 -1.17
CA PHE A 238 -17.28 -10.32 -1.67
C PHE A 238 -18.78 -10.12 -1.89
N ARG A 239 -19.21 -8.90 -1.71
CA ARG A 239 -20.58 -8.45 -1.89
C ARG A 239 -20.68 -7.57 -3.11
N TYR A 240 -21.60 -7.89 -4.00
CA TYR A 240 -21.80 -7.17 -5.26
C TYR A 240 -23.12 -6.39 -5.27
N GLY A 241 -23.87 -6.41 -4.17
CA GLY A 241 -25.17 -5.76 -4.05
C GLY A 241 -26.13 -6.17 -5.15
N ASN A 242 -26.78 -5.19 -5.74
CA ASN A 242 -27.72 -5.39 -6.84
C ASN A 242 -27.12 -5.06 -8.20
N LEU A 243 -25.81 -5.24 -8.41
CA LEU A 243 -25.15 -4.89 -9.69
C LEU A 243 -25.70 -5.66 -10.89
N SER A 244 -26.25 -6.85 -10.67
CA SER A 244 -26.91 -7.64 -11.71
C SER A 244 -28.35 -7.19 -12.06
N ASP A 245 -28.96 -6.30 -11.27
CA ASP A 245 -30.28 -5.75 -11.57
C ASP A 245 -30.16 -4.53 -12.49
N PRO A 246 -30.66 -4.57 -13.73
CA PRO A 246 -30.56 -3.46 -14.67
C PRO A 246 -31.27 -2.16 -14.21
N ARG A 247 -32.08 -2.24 -13.17
CA ARG A 247 -32.75 -1.07 -12.57
C ARG A 247 -31.86 -0.37 -11.53
N THR A 248 -30.75 -0.98 -11.14
CA THR A 248 -29.83 -0.40 -10.17
C THR A 248 -29.13 0.79 -10.83
N TYR A 249 -29.38 1.98 -10.27
CA TYR A 249 -28.63 3.17 -10.67
C TYR A 249 -27.36 3.27 -9.85
N ALA A 250 -26.25 3.39 -10.52
CA ALA A 250 -24.98 3.77 -9.92
C ALA A 250 -24.43 4.98 -10.68
N ASP A 251 -23.99 6.01 -9.97
CA ASP A 251 -23.36 7.16 -10.63
C ASP A 251 -22.04 6.75 -11.31
N HIS A 252 -21.55 7.63 -12.18
CA HIS A 252 -20.36 7.36 -12.98
C HIS A 252 -19.13 7.01 -12.12
N THR A 253 -18.95 7.66 -10.98
CA THR A 253 -17.82 7.41 -10.07
C THR A 253 -17.89 6.00 -9.49
N ILE A 254 -19.07 5.58 -9.02
CA ILE A 254 -19.29 4.25 -8.45
C ILE A 254 -19.13 3.17 -9.53
N GLN A 255 -19.70 3.38 -10.72
CA GLN A 255 -19.63 2.41 -11.81
C GLN A 255 -18.21 2.19 -12.31
N HIS A 256 -17.45 3.28 -12.52
CA HIS A 256 -16.17 3.20 -13.23
C HIS A 256 -14.96 3.08 -12.29
N THR A 257 -15.04 3.55 -11.06
CA THR A 257 -13.87 3.59 -10.18
C THR A 257 -13.90 2.56 -9.05
N LEU A 258 -15.05 2.22 -8.51
CA LEU A 258 -15.08 1.54 -7.22
C LEU A 258 -15.72 0.14 -7.23
N SER A 259 -16.69 -0.16 -8.09
CA SER A 259 -17.40 -1.44 -8.00
C SER A 259 -17.30 -2.30 -9.25
N ALA A 260 -17.92 -1.92 -10.34
CA ALA A 260 -18.01 -2.78 -11.52
C ALA A 260 -16.64 -3.00 -12.18
N SER A 261 -15.83 -1.94 -12.31
CA SER A 261 -14.49 -2.07 -12.94
C SER A 261 -13.55 -2.92 -12.10
N LYS A 262 -13.49 -2.70 -10.77
CA LYS A 262 -12.65 -3.51 -9.88
C LYS A 262 -13.12 -4.95 -9.79
N ALA A 263 -14.43 -5.18 -9.71
CA ALA A 263 -14.97 -6.53 -9.70
C ALA A 263 -14.59 -7.29 -10.98
N ARG A 264 -14.87 -6.71 -12.15
CA ARG A 264 -14.55 -7.32 -13.45
C ARG A 264 -13.05 -7.54 -13.63
N GLU A 265 -12.22 -6.58 -13.26
CA GLU A 265 -10.76 -6.73 -13.26
C GLU A 265 -10.33 -7.91 -12.40
N SER A 266 -10.87 -8.03 -11.19
CA SER A 266 -10.53 -9.09 -10.26
C SER A 266 -10.88 -10.48 -10.79
N PHE A 267 -12.07 -10.64 -11.36
CA PHE A 267 -12.49 -11.89 -12.01
C PHE A 267 -11.61 -12.20 -13.23
N ALA A 268 -11.35 -11.21 -14.09
CA ALA A 268 -10.54 -11.40 -15.29
C ALA A 268 -9.09 -11.79 -14.95
N ARG A 269 -8.50 -11.16 -13.95
CA ARG A 269 -7.14 -11.47 -13.50
C ARG A 269 -7.03 -12.86 -12.89
N ALA A 270 -7.99 -13.24 -12.03
CA ALA A 270 -8.04 -14.60 -11.48
C ALA A 270 -8.25 -15.65 -12.59
N ALA A 271 -9.15 -15.41 -13.53
CA ALA A 271 -9.39 -16.31 -14.67
C ALA A 271 -8.13 -16.49 -15.53
N LYS A 272 -7.37 -15.42 -15.77
CA LYS A 272 -6.10 -15.48 -16.52
C LYS A 272 -5.10 -16.45 -15.87
N GLU A 273 -5.00 -16.47 -14.56
CA GLU A 273 -4.10 -17.39 -13.85
C GLU A 273 -4.54 -18.86 -14.01
N TYR A 274 -5.86 -19.13 -14.02
CA TYR A 274 -6.36 -20.48 -14.31
C TYR A 274 -6.06 -20.91 -15.74
N VAL A 275 -6.10 -19.99 -16.72
CA VAL A 275 -5.65 -20.29 -18.10
C VAL A 275 -4.18 -20.69 -18.10
N PHE A 276 -3.31 -19.98 -17.39
CA PHE A 276 -1.89 -20.35 -17.29
C PHE A 276 -1.65 -21.70 -16.61
N ARG A 277 -2.54 -22.09 -15.67
CA ARG A 277 -2.52 -23.41 -15.02
C ARG A 277 -3.13 -24.53 -15.88
N GLY A 278 -3.71 -24.19 -17.04
CA GLY A 278 -4.40 -25.14 -17.93
C GLY A 278 -5.84 -25.49 -17.50
N ASP A 279 -6.39 -24.80 -16.50
CA ASP A 279 -7.77 -25.01 -16.04
C ASP A 279 -8.74 -24.03 -16.71
N SER A 280 -9.07 -24.32 -17.96
CA SER A 280 -10.01 -23.53 -18.74
C SER A 280 -11.43 -23.53 -18.16
N THR A 281 -11.84 -24.58 -17.46
CA THR A 281 -13.17 -24.69 -16.87
C THR A 281 -13.36 -23.64 -15.77
N GLN A 282 -12.42 -23.52 -14.86
CA GLN A 282 -12.46 -22.49 -13.81
C GLN A 282 -12.30 -21.09 -14.39
N ALA A 283 -11.44 -20.92 -15.41
CA ALA A 283 -11.28 -19.65 -16.09
C ALA A 283 -12.60 -19.13 -16.69
N ILE A 284 -13.31 -19.99 -17.44
CA ILE A 284 -14.63 -19.66 -18.04
C ILE A 284 -15.65 -19.32 -16.94
N ARG A 285 -15.75 -20.16 -15.89
CA ARG A 285 -16.65 -19.91 -14.76
C ARG A 285 -16.44 -18.53 -14.14
N LEU A 286 -15.20 -18.13 -13.89
CA LEU A 286 -14.91 -16.84 -13.30
C LEU A 286 -15.25 -15.68 -14.25
N LEU A 287 -15.00 -15.82 -15.55
CA LEU A 287 -15.35 -14.81 -16.54
C LEU A 287 -16.87 -14.63 -16.62
N ASP A 288 -17.63 -15.71 -16.64
CA ASP A 288 -19.10 -15.66 -16.64
C ASP A 288 -19.67 -14.98 -15.40
N MET A 289 -19.02 -15.18 -14.23
CA MET A 289 -19.42 -14.51 -12.99
C MET A 289 -19.08 -13.02 -12.97
N GLY A 290 -18.04 -12.60 -13.70
CA GLY A 290 -17.58 -11.20 -13.78
C GLY A 290 -18.34 -10.33 -14.79
N LEU A 291 -19.23 -10.92 -15.60
CA LEU A 291 -20.04 -10.19 -16.59
C LEU A 291 -21.24 -9.52 -15.96
#